data_2b7a04ed029355ef22c9028fc29b66e3
#
_entry.id   2b7a04ed029355ef22c9028fc29b66e3
#
_cell.length_a   1.000
_cell.length_b   1.000
_cell.length_c   1.000
_cell.angle_alpha   90.00
_cell.angle_beta   90.00
_cell.angle_gamma   90.00
#
_symmetry.space_group_name_H-M   'P 1'
#
loop_
_entity.id
_entity.type
_entity.pdbx_description
1 polymer ?
#
loop_
_entity_poly.entity_id
_entity_poly.type
_entity_poly.pdbx_seq_one_letter_code
_entity_poly.pdbx_strand_id
1 'polypeptide(L)'
;IRHGKVLRHKEKGDFVIRPSVDDYFGDWKQREALVQEMIPVIGRLFSQRNVGIFIYGRPLHNRSVTFIMKSHRFVRQVERNEMSEFESHPMLMELAKLDLWNAQIDIGKLTVRYMEHLASEGDKAVSVAVFVKAELGYLDGVNEKPVPKSQDVVLYGFGRIGRLMARLLIERTSNGEVMRLKAIVVRPGGEGDLDKRANLFTNDSVHGTFQGTLRVDHERNMLIANGNEIRVIYANSPEEIDYNEYGIDDALIIDNTGMWRDEAGLSRHLNAKGAAKVILTAPGKGDIKNIVYGINDDQITADDKIITAASCTTNAIAPVLKVVNDRFGIAHGHVETVHAYTNDQNLIDNYHKGSRRGRSAALNMVLTETGAAKAVVKAIPELEGKLTGNAIRVPIPNVSMAILNLTLENATSKDELNEFLRDIALHSKLQNQISYTESPDAVSSDFVGTREAGVVDSNATIVSGNNVVLYLWYDNEFGYCCQVGRMVYKMAGVKYQYYPIEE
;
A
#
# COMPACT_ATOMS: atom_id res chain seq x y z
N ILE A 1 -19.46 -23.16 16.39
CA ILE A 1 -20.69 -23.32 15.58
C ILE A 1 -21.83 -22.77 16.41
N ARG A 2 -22.21 -21.48 16.24
CA ARG A 2 -23.42 -20.91 16.84
C ARG A 2 -24.40 -20.65 15.70
N HIS A 3 -25.58 -21.21 15.80
CA HIS A 3 -26.69 -20.99 14.89
C HIS A 3 -27.12 -19.52 14.97
N GLY A 4 -26.70 -18.71 14.01
CA GLY A 4 -27.18 -17.35 13.84
C GLY A 4 -28.63 -17.39 13.32
N LYS A 5 -29.53 -16.65 13.98
CA LYS A 5 -30.90 -16.45 13.51
C LYS A 5 -30.85 -15.75 12.16
N VAL A 6 -31.32 -16.43 11.12
CA VAL A 6 -31.59 -15.87 9.81
C VAL A 6 -32.65 -14.79 9.95
N LEU A 7 -32.30 -13.53 9.74
CA LEU A 7 -33.28 -12.45 9.56
C LEU A 7 -33.99 -12.69 8.22
N ARG A 8 -35.16 -13.32 8.29
CA ARG A 8 -36.08 -13.43 7.14
C ARG A 8 -36.81 -12.11 7.00
N HIS A 9 -36.36 -11.22 6.14
CA HIS A 9 -37.20 -10.15 5.63
C HIS A 9 -37.84 -10.64 4.32
N LYS A 10 -39.18 -10.90 4.39
CA LYS A 10 -40.03 -11.13 3.21
C LYS A 10 -40.34 -9.78 2.56
N GLU A 11 -40.14 -9.74 1.24
CA GLU A 11 -40.77 -8.80 0.30
C GLU A 11 -40.47 -7.31 0.44
N LYS A 12 -39.25 -6.91 0.09
CA LYS A 12 -38.99 -5.69 -0.74
C LYS A 12 -37.74 -6.02 -1.56
N GLY A 13 -37.93 -6.21 -2.85
CA GLY A 13 -36.94 -6.72 -3.76
C GLY A 13 -35.70 -5.85 -3.78
N ASP A 14 -34.56 -6.44 -3.44
CA ASP A 14 -33.23 -6.03 -3.86
C ASP A 14 -32.12 -6.91 -3.27
N PHE A 15 -32.43 -7.86 -2.38
CA PHE A 15 -31.43 -8.82 -1.89
C PHE A 15 -31.60 -10.19 -2.53
N VAL A 16 -30.46 -10.74 -2.98
CA VAL A 16 -30.40 -12.15 -3.40
C VAL A 16 -30.65 -13.04 -2.18
N ILE A 17 -31.60 -13.95 -2.27
CA ILE A 17 -31.90 -14.90 -1.18
C ILE A 17 -30.71 -15.80 -0.99
N ARG A 18 -30.10 -15.77 0.21
CA ARG A 18 -29.01 -16.70 0.55
C ARG A 18 -29.49 -18.13 0.48
N PRO A 19 -28.76 -19.04 -0.21
CA PRO A 19 -29.06 -20.47 -0.15
C PRO A 19 -28.88 -21.00 1.27
N SER A 20 -29.50 -22.14 1.57
CA SER A 20 -29.29 -22.80 2.86
C SER A 20 -27.79 -23.20 2.97
N VAL A 21 -27.22 -23.08 4.18
CA VAL A 21 -25.82 -23.41 4.44
C VAL A 21 -25.48 -24.90 4.25
N ASP A 22 -26.47 -25.74 3.99
CA ASP A 22 -26.30 -27.17 3.77
C ASP A 22 -25.77 -27.52 2.37
N ASP A 23 -25.84 -26.58 1.42
CA ASP A 23 -25.22 -26.69 0.09
C ASP A 23 -24.06 -25.71 -0.10
N TYR A 24 -22.90 -26.06 0.42
CA TYR A 24 -21.67 -25.24 0.28
C TYR A 24 -21.24 -25.04 -1.16
N PHE A 25 -21.47 -25.99 -2.05
CA PHE A 25 -21.13 -25.86 -3.46
C PHE A 25 -22.08 -24.91 -4.18
N GLY A 26 -23.35 -24.99 -3.89
CA GLY A 26 -24.36 -24.07 -4.41
C GLY A 26 -24.13 -22.63 -3.92
N ASP A 27 -23.85 -22.44 -2.63
CA ASP A 27 -23.46 -21.13 -2.07
C ASP A 27 -22.22 -20.57 -2.77
N TRP A 28 -21.18 -21.38 -2.94
CA TRP A 28 -19.97 -20.97 -3.66
C TRP A 28 -20.29 -20.52 -5.10
N LYS A 29 -21.08 -21.31 -5.84
CA LYS A 29 -21.44 -21.00 -7.23
C LYS A 29 -22.25 -19.72 -7.36
N GLN A 30 -23.14 -19.44 -6.43
CA GLN A 30 -23.91 -18.19 -6.42
C GLN A 30 -23.00 -16.99 -6.14
N ARG A 31 -22.12 -17.08 -5.16
CA ARG A 31 -21.14 -16.01 -4.86
C ARG A 31 -20.20 -15.78 -6.04
N GLU A 32 -19.69 -16.86 -6.65
CA GLU A 32 -18.85 -16.79 -7.85
C GLU A 32 -19.55 -16.05 -8.98
N ALA A 33 -20.82 -16.35 -9.24
CA ALA A 33 -21.63 -15.70 -10.27
C ALA A 33 -21.81 -14.19 -9.99
N LEU A 34 -22.14 -13.81 -8.75
CA LEU A 34 -22.24 -12.40 -8.37
C LEU A 34 -20.92 -11.63 -8.60
N VAL A 35 -19.80 -12.21 -8.21
CA VAL A 35 -18.49 -11.59 -8.46
C VAL A 35 -18.17 -11.48 -9.95
N GLN A 36 -18.55 -12.48 -10.75
CA GLN A 36 -18.40 -12.41 -12.21
C GLN A 36 -19.19 -11.24 -12.82
N GLU A 37 -20.37 -10.92 -12.27
CA GLU A 37 -21.13 -9.74 -12.66
C GLU A 37 -20.49 -8.43 -12.18
N MET A 38 -19.85 -8.41 -11.01
CA MET A 38 -19.18 -7.24 -10.45
C MET A 38 -17.95 -6.83 -11.29
N ILE A 39 -17.16 -7.78 -11.77
CA ILE A 39 -15.86 -7.50 -12.44
C ILE A 39 -15.98 -6.49 -13.59
N PRO A 40 -16.88 -6.64 -14.58
CA PRO A 40 -16.98 -5.68 -15.68
C PRO A 40 -17.46 -4.31 -15.22
N VAL A 41 -18.26 -4.22 -14.17
CA VAL A 41 -18.69 -2.95 -13.58
C VAL A 41 -17.52 -2.22 -12.94
N ILE A 42 -16.77 -2.92 -12.07
CA ILE A 42 -15.55 -2.39 -11.44
C ILE A 42 -14.54 -1.96 -12.50
N GLY A 43 -14.35 -2.78 -13.55
CA GLY A 43 -13.43 -2.47 -14.65
C GLY A 43 -13.79 -1.19 -15.39
N ARG A 44 -15.07 -1.00 -15.73
CA ARG A 44 -15.54 0.24 -16.40
C ARG A 44 -15.41 1.48 -15.51
N LEU A 45 -15.81 1.38 -14.25
CA LEU A 45 -15.68 2.48 -13.29
C LEU A 45 -14.21 2.91 -13.19
N PHE A 46 -13.30 1.95 -13.07
CA PHE A 46 -11.88 2.25 -12.97
C PHE A 46 -11.29 2.81 -14.28
N SER A 47 -11.42 2.07 -15.40
CA SER A 47 -10.72 2.40 -16.64
C SER A 47 -11.28 3.61 -17.40
N GLN A 48 -12.56 3.92 -17.23
CA GLN A 48 -13.22 5.00 -17.97
C GLN A 48 -13.42 6.27 -17.13
N ARG A 49 -13.73 6.11 -15.85
CA ARG A 49 -14.13 7.20 -14.95
C ARG A 49 -13.13 7.47 -13.82
N ASN A 50 -12.04 6.70 -13.76
CA ASN A 50 -11.05 6.77 -12.69
C ASN A 50 -11.67 6.61 -11.28
N VAL A 51 -12.65 5.71 -11.16
CA VAL A 51 -13.31 5.38 -9.90
C VAL A 51 -12.76 4.06 -9.38
N GLY A 52 -11.99 4.11 -8.31
CA GLY A 52 -11.46 2.92 -7.63
C GLY A 52 -12.49 2.34 -6.66
N ILE A 53 -12.74 1.04 -6.73
CA ILE A 53 -13.62 0.31 -5.81
C ILE A 53 -12.76 -0.53 -4.87
N PHE A 54 -13.06 -0.44 -3.57
CA PHE A 54 -12.30 -1.10 -2.50
C PHE A 54 -13.22 -1.89 -1.57
N ILE A 55 -12.64 -2.82 -0.85
CA ILE A 55 -13.21 -3.47 0.33
C ILE A 55 -12.18 -3.36 1.44
N TYR A 56 -12.44 -2.52 2.46
CA TYR A 56 -11.54 -2.26 3.57
C TYR A 56 -10.10 -2.00 3.11
N GLY A 57 -9.95 -0.99 2.23
CA GLY A 57 -8.67 -0.57 1.64
C GLY A 57 -8.10 -1.50 0.57
N ARG A 58 -8.69 -2.69 0.32
CA ARG A 58 -8.23 -3.66 -0.69
C ARG A 58 -8.83 -3.33 -2.05
N PRO A 59 -8.03 -2.96 -3.07
CA PRO A 59 -8.55 -2.61 -4.39
C PRO A 59 -9.13 -3.82 -5.11
N LEU A 60 -10.29 -3.66 -5.74
CA LEU A 60 -10.99 -4.71 -6.49
C LEU A 60 -10.74 -4.65 -7.99
N HIS A 61 -10.26 -3.53 -8.54
CA HIS A 61 -9.95 -3.41 -9.96
C HIS A 61 -8.76 -4.30 -10.34
N ASN A 62 -8.80 -4.88 -11.53
CA ASN A 62 -7.80 -5.80 -12.06
C ASN A 62 -7.56 -7.02 -11.17
N ARG A 63 -8.59 -7.51 -10.49
CA ARG A 63 -8.51 -8.66 -9.58
C ARG A 63 -9.33 -9.85 -10.09
N SER A 64 -8.90 -11.06 -9.68
CA SER A 64 -9.62 -12.29 -9.99
C SER A 64 -10.87 -12.45 -9.11
N VAL A 65 -11.81 -13.30 -9.57
CA VAL A 65 -13.00 -13.70 -8.79
C VAL A 65 -12.60 -14.16 -7.38
N THR A 66 -11.62 -15.05 -7.29
CA THR A 66 -11.18 -15.60 -5.99
C THR A 66 -10.56 -14.54 -5.07
N PHE A 67 -9.89 -13.54 -5.62
CA PHE A 67 -9.35 -12.42 -4.81
C PHE A 67 -10.49 -11.59 -4.21
N ILE A 68 -11.51 -11.26 -5.00
CA ILE A 68 -12.67 -10.49 -4.54
C ILE A 68 -13.42 -11.26 -3.45
N MET A 69 -13.67 -12.58 -3.64
CA MET A 69 -14.27 -13.43 -2.62
C MET A 69 -13.44 -13.51 -1.33
N LYS A 70 -12.10 -13.60 -1.45
CA LYS A 70 -11.21 -13.54 -0.28
C LYS A 70 -11.28 -12.20 0.45
N SER A 71 -11.48 -11.09 -0.26
CA SER A 71 -11.64 -9.77 0.36
C SER A 71 -12.91 -9.69 1.21
N HIS A 72 -14.03 -10.26 0.74
CA HIS A 72 -15.25 -10.38 1.55
C HIS A 72 -15.06 -11.29 2.77
N ARG A 73 -14.39 -12.44 2.57
CA ARG A 73 -14.08 -13.33 3.70
C ARG A 73 -13.23 -12.65 4.76
N PHE A 74 -12.25 -11.83 4.35
CA PHE A 74 -11.43 -11.05 5.29
C PHE A 74 -12.31 -10.16 6.16
N VAL A 75 -13.22 -9.39 5.58
CA VAL A 75 -14.13 -8.52 6.33
C VAL A 75 -14.95 -9.31 7.34
N ARG A 76 -15.56 -10.43 6.93
CA ARG A 76 -16.33 -11.28 7.85
C ARG A 76 -15.51 -11.76 9.05
N GLN A 77 -14.22 -12.04 8.84
CA GLN A 77 -13.34 -12.50 9.91
C GLN A 77 -12.98 -11.38 10.88
N VAL A 78 -12.58 -10.21 10.36
CA VAL A 78 -12.08 -9.11 11.19
C VAL A 78 -13.19 -8.24 11.78
N GLU A 79 -14.30 -8.05 11.05
CA GLU A 79 -15.49 -7.31 11.53
C GLU A 79 -16.47 -8.17 12.31
N ARG A 80 -16.28 -9.51 12.27
CA ARG A 80 -17.17 -10.45 12.94
C ARG A 80 -18.64 -10.28 12.52
N ASN A 81 -18.88 -9.88 11.26
CA ASN A 81 -20.19 -9.70 10.66
C ASN A 81 -20.44 -10.72 9.53
N GLU A 82 -21.62 -10.63 8.91
CA GLU A 82 -22.04 -11.55 7.86
C GLU A 82 -21.95 -10.95 6.44
N MET A 83 -21.25 -9.80 6.26
CA MET A 83 -21.12 -9.17 4.94
C MET A 83 -20.54 -10.13 3.91
N SER A 84 -21.17 -10.21 2.76
CA SER A 84 -20.75 -11.08 1.66
C SER A 84 -21.04 -10.45 0.30
N GLU A 85 -20.79 -11.22 -0.74
CA GLU A 85 -21.06 -10.88 -2.12
C GLU A 85 -22.55 -10.62 -2.36
N PHE A 86 -23.44 -11.27 -1.60
CA PHE A 86 -24.89 -11.06 -1.68
C PHE A 86 -25.31 -9.65 -1.27
N GLU A 87 -24.64 -9.06 -0.29
CA GLU A 87 -24.92 -7.71 0.19
C GLU A 87 -24.18 -6.64 -0.64
N SER A 88 -22.94 -6.89 -1.04
CA SER A 88 -22.12 -5.90 -1.75
C SER A 88 -22.46 -5.78 -3.25
N HIS A 89 -22.92 -6.85 -3.89
CA HIS A 89 -23.31 -6.84 -5.30
C HIS A 89 -24.41 -5.80 -5.61
N PRO A 90 -25.59 -5.79 -4.93
CA PRO A 90 -26.61 -4.79 -5.20
C PRO A 90 -26.11 -3.35 -4.90
N MET A 91 -25.23 -3.17 -3.89
CA MET A 91 -24.64 -1.88 -3.60
C MET A 91 -23.79 -1.38 -4.78
N LEU A 92 -22.97 -2.26 -5.39
CA LEU A 92 -22.17 -1.92 -6.56
C LEU A 92 -23.05 -1.59 -7.77
N MET A 93 -24.12 -2.35 -7.98
CA MET A 93 -25.01 -2.13 -9.13
C MET A 93 -25.74 -0.78 -9.03
N GLU A 94 -26.17 -0.37 -7.84
CA GLU A 94 -26.76 0.95 -7.62
C GLU A 94 -25.72 2.09 -7.71
N LEU A 95 -24.55 1.92 -7.10
CA LEU A 95 -23.44 2.86 -7.20
C LEU A 95 -23.06 3.14 -8.66
N ALA A 96 -23.04 2.11 -9.51
CA ALA A 96 -22.66 2.25 -10.90
C ALA A 96 -23.66 3.07 -11.76
N LYS A 97 -24.87 3.31 -11.26
CA LYS A 97 -25.87 4.18 -11.90
C LYS A 97 -25.64 5.67 -11.68
N LEU A 98 -24.83 6.02 -10.65
CA LEU A 98 -24.47 7.40 -10.37
C LEU A 98 -23.43 7.90 -11.38
N ASP A 99 -23.39 9.20 -11.57
CA ASP A 99 -22.39 9.86 -12.42
C ASP A 99 -21.12 10.17 -11.59
N LEU A 100 -20.38 9.12 -11.27
CA LEU A 100 -19.18 9.17 -10.43
C LEU A 100 -17.92 9.30 -11.28
N TRP A 101 -17.02 10.18 -10.86
CA TRP A 101 -15.72 10.45 -11.50
C TRP A 101 -14.63 10.67 -10.44
N ASN A 102 -13.41 10.21 -10.73
CA ASN A 102 -12.20 10.52 -9.94
C ASN A 102 -12.38 10.29 -8.43
N ALA A 103 -12.97 9.17 -8.06
CA ALA A 103 -13.30 8.84 -6.67
C ALA A 103 -12.68 7.50 -6.23
N GLN A 104 -12.51 7.36 -4.92
CA GLN A 104 -12.08 6.13 -4.28
C GLN A 104 -13.18 5.70 -3.29
N ILE A 105 -13.85 4.60 -3.56
CA ILE A 105 -15.05 4.19 -2.83
C ILE A 105 -14.86 2.82 -2.19
N ASP A 106 -14.94 2.77 -0.87
CA ASP A 106 -14.94 1.52 -0.12
C ASP A 106 -16.36 0.95 -0.03
N ILE A 107 -16.66 0.03 -0.97
CA ILE A 107 -17.97 -0.62 -1.03
C ILE A 107 -18.19 -1.56 0.15
N GLY A 108 -17.13 -2.09 0.76
CA GLY A 108 -17.24 -2.92 1.95
C GLY A 108 -17.82 -2.13 3.13
N LYS A 109 -17.28 -0.95 3.39
CA LYS A 109 -17.78 -0.03 4.43
C LYS A 109 -19.19 0.46 4.13
N LEU A 110 -19.47 0.80 2.87
CA LEU A 110 -20.81 1.19 2.43
C LEU A 110 -21.84 0.09 2.70
N THR A 111 -21.47 -1.16 2.41
CA THR A 111 -22.33 -2.32 2.61
C THR A 111 -22.59 -2.58 4.09
N VAL A 112 -21.54 -2.56 4.93
CA VAL A 112 -21.69 -2.78 6.38
C VAL A 112 -22.59 -1.70 6.98
N ARG A 113 -22.40 -0.44 6.61
CA ARG A 113 -23.25 0.67 7.06
C ARG A 113 -24.72 0.50 6.64
N TYR A 114 -24.97 -0.04 5.45
CA TYR A 114 -26.33 -0.38 5.04
C TYR A 114 -26.94 -1.53 5.87
N MET A 115 -26.15 -2.55 6.19
CA MET A 115 -26.59 -3.64 7.06
C MET A 115 -26.95 -3.15 8.47
N GLU A 116 -26.19 -2.20 9.01
CA GLU A 116 -26.48 -1.53 10.28
C GLU A 116 -27.76 -0.70 10.19
N HIS A 117 -27.95 0.04 9.08
CA HIS A 117 -29.19 0.75 8.81
C HIS A 117 -30.42 -0.18 8.77
N LEU A 118 -30.30 -1.34 8.11
CA LEU A 118 -31.36 -2.34 8.10
C LEU A 118 -31.66 -2.87 9.52
N ALA A 119 -30.62 -3.08 10.31
CA ALA A 119 -30.77 -3.59 11.69
C ALA A 119 -31.43 -2.58 12.63
N SER A 120 -31.13 -1.27 12.45
CA SER A 120 -31.67 -0.21 13.29
C SER A 120 -33.11 0.21 12.91
N GLU A 121 -33.40 0.31 11.62
CA GLU A 121 -34.68 0.84 11.12
C GLU A 121 -35.75 -0.24 10.85
N GLY A 122 -35.34 -1.51 10.72
CA GLY A 122 -36.25 -2.61 10.45
C GLY A 122 -37.13 -2.38 9.20
N ASP A 123 -38.44 -2.44 9.37
CA ASP A 123 -39.40 -2.24 8.27
C ASP A 123 -39.40 -0.81 7.69
N LYS A 124 -38.80 0.16 8.37
CA LYS A 124 -38.67 1.55 7.90
C LYS A 124 -37.39 1.79 7.08
N ALA A 125 -36.52 0.80 7.01
CA ALA A 125 -35.28 0.94 6.27
C ALA A 125 -35.54 1.28 4.80
N VAL A 126 -34.75 2.17 4.26
CA VAL A 126 -34.84 2.57 2.85
C VAL A 126 -34.25 1.51 1.93
N SER A 127 -34.61 1.51 0.65
CA SER A 127 -34.02 0.60 -0.35
C SER A 127 -32.53 0.91 -0.57
N VAL A 128 -31.79 -0.07 -1.11
CA VAL A 128 -30.36 0.08 -1.49
C VAL A 128 -30.16 1.31 -2.37
N ALA A 129 -31.02 1.52 -3.37
CA ALA A 129 -30.93 2.66 -4.29
C ALA A 129 -31.03 4.03 -3.57
N VAL A 130 -31.97 4.15 -2.63
CA VAL A 130 -32.16 5.37 -1.84
C VAL A 130 -30.97 5.60 -0.90
N PHE A 131 -30.50 4.52 -0.25
CA PHE A 131 -29.37 4.59 0.67
C PHE A 131 -28.07 4.99 -0.06
N VAL A 132 -27.74 4.30 -1.17
CA VAL A 132 -26.56 4.61 -1.99
C VAL A 132 -26.57 6.08 -2.46
N LYS A 133 -27.74 6.56 -2.91
CA LYS A 133 -27.88 7.96 -3.34
C LYS A 133 -27.73 8.93 -2.17
N ALA A 134 -28.20 8.59 -0.98
CA ALA A 134 -28.04 9.43 0.21
C ALA A 134 -26.57 9.50 0.64
N GLU A 135 -25.87 8.35 0.67
CA GLU A 135 -24.47 8.25 1.10
C GLU A 135 -23.48 8.84 0.10
N LEU A 136 -23.71 8.66 -1.21
CA LEU A 136 -22.80 9.05 -2.27
C LEU A 136 -23.27 10.26 -3.09
N GLY A 137 -24.38 10.89 -2.73
CA GLY A 137 -24.96 12.00 -3.50
C GLY A 137 -24.04 13.21 -3.62
N TYR A 138 -23.11 13.40 -2.69
CA TYR A 138 -22.10 14.47 -2.76
C TYR A 138 -21.03 14.21 -3.85
N LEU A 139 -20.93 12.97 -4.36
CA LEU A 139 -20.03 12.56 -5.44
C LEU A 139 -20.73 12.54 -6.81
N ASP A 140 -22.08 12.51 -6.82
CA ASP A 140 -22.87 12.35 -8.04
C ASP A 140 -22.83 13.61 -8.91
N GLY A 141 -22.39 13.48 -10.15
CA GLY A 141 -22.22 14.59 -11.09
C GLY A 141 -20.99 15.46 -10.86
N VAL A 142 -20.14 15.12 -9.87
CA VAL A 142 -18.91 15.86 -9.61
C VAL A 142 -17.78 15.31 -10.46
N ASN A 143 -17.38 16.06 -11.48
CA ASN A 143 -16.32 15.69 -12.44
C ASN A 143 -15.09 16.59 -12.30
N GLU A 144 -14.60 16.75 -11.09
CA GLU A 144 -13.36 17.48 -10.84
C GLU A 144 -12.14 16.60 -11.21
N LYS A 145 -11.21 17.17 -11.96
CA LYS A 145 -9.95 16.46 -12.26
C LYS A 145 -9.08 16.41 -11.00
N PRO A 146 -8.55 15.22 -10.65
CA PRO A 146 -7.68 15.07 -9.48
C PRO A 146 -6.39 15.91 -9.56
N VAL A 147 -5.97 16.22 -10.79
CA VAL A 147 -4.82 17.10 -11.12
C VAL A 147 -5.15 17.93 -12.35
N PRO A 148 -4.61 19.16 -12.47
CA PRO A 148 -4.82 20.00 -13.66
C PRO A 148 -4.24 19.41 -14.94
N LYS A 149 -3.07 18.74 -14.82
CA LYS A 149 -2.31 18.08 -15.90
C LYS A 149 -1.80 16.74 -15.38
N SER A 150 -1.86 15.70 -16.21
CA SER A 150 -1.28 14.40 -15.86
C SER A 150 0.20 14.55 -15.50
N GLN A 151 0.59 14.00 -14.33
CA GLN A 151 1.96 14.06 -13.83
C GLN A 151 2.83 13.03 -14.55
N ASP A 152 3.89 13.48 -15.20
CA ASP A 152 4.93 12.60 -15.72
C ASP A 152 5.80 12.07 -14.58
N VAL A 153 6.00 10.75 -14.55
CA VAL A 153 6.83 10.07 -13.54
C VAL A 153 7.99 9.37 -14.22
N VAL A 154 9.17 9.50 -13.63
CA VAL A 154 10.40 8.85 -14.07
C VAL A 154 10.97 8.01 -12.92
N LEU A 155 11.31 6.75 -13.18
CA LEU A 155 12.03 5.90 -12.25
C LEU A 155 13.53 5.98 -12.54
N TYR A 156 14.28 6.54 -11.63
CA TYR A 156 15.74 6.54 -11.69
C TYR A 156 16.29 5.34 -10.91
N GLY A 157 16.77 4.33 -11.65
CA GLY A 157 17.12 3.02 -11.13
C GLY A 157 16.00 1.98 -11.28
N PHE A 158 16.34 0.82 -11.82
CA PHE A 158 15.41 -0.28 -12.12
C PHE A 158 15.81 -1.58 -11.43
N GLY A 159 16.22 -1.46 -10.16
CA GLY A 159 16.46 -2.57 -9.24
C GLY A 159 15.13 -3.14 -8.71
N ARG A 160 15.16 -3.83 -7.56
CA ARG A 160 13.96 -4.44 -6.98
C ARG A 160 12.85 -3.41 -6.73
N ILE A 161 13.15 -2.36 -5.98
CA ILE A 161 12.18 -1.30 -5.67
C ILE A 161 11.69 -0.60 -6.96
N GLY A 162 12.60 -0.25 -7.88
CA GLY A 162 12.20 0.40 -9.14
C GLY A 162 11.25 -0.46 -9.98
N ARG A 163 11.45 -1.79 -10.06
CA ARG A 163 10.54 -2.69 -10.78
C ARG A 163 9.17 -2.82 -10.09
N LEU A 164 9.14 -2.92 -8.77
CA LEU A 164 7.89 -2.97 -8.01
C LEU A 164 7.13 -1.64 -8.09
N MET A 165 7.84 -0.50 -8.04
CA MET A 165 7.25 0.82 -8.29
C MET A 165 6.66 0.92 -9.70
N ALA A 166 7.36 0.41 -10.73
CA ALA A 166 6.82 0.37 -12.09
C ALA A 166 5.51 -0.44 -12.17
N ARG A 167 5.48 -1.65 -11.59
CA ARG A 167 4.27 -2.47 -11.54
C ARG A 167 3.11 -1.75 -10.85
N LEU A 168 3.39 -1.08 -9.73
CA LEU A 168 2.39 -0.32 -8.96
C LEU A 168 1.86 0.88 -9.75
N LEU A 169 2.73 1.67 -10.39
CA LEU A 169 2.33 2.81 -11.19
C LEU A 169 1.49 2.40 -12.41
N ILE A 170 1.86 1.30 -13.08
CA ILE A 170 1.09 0.76 -14.21
C ILE A 170 -0.28 0.25 -13.74
N GLU A 171 -0.35 -0.45 -12.60
CA GLU A 171 -1.62 -0.90 -12.02
C GLU A 171 -2.58 0.28 -11.76
N ARG A 172 -2.02 1.42 -11.36
CA ARG A 172 -2.77 2.64 -11.00
C ARG A 172 -2.97 3.62 -12.15
N THR A 173 -2.58 3.27 -13.37
CA THR A 173 -2.72 4.20 -14.51
C THR A 173 -4.18 4.58 -14.79
N SER A 174 -5.15 3.69 -14.52
CA SER A 174 -6.59 3.93 -14.76
C SER A 174 -6.85 4.44 -16.18
N ASN A 175 -7.52 5.62 -16.34
CA ASN A 175 -7.74 6.29 -17.61
C ASN A 175 -6.51 7.09 -18.09
N GLY A 176 -5.42 7.12 -17.34
CA GLY A 176 -4.16 7.80 -17.68
C GLY A 176 -4.15 9.31 -17.52
N GLU A 177 -5.16 9.89 -16.87
CA GLU A 177 -5.26 11.36 -16.70
C GLU A 177 -4.54 11.88 -15.46
N VAL A 178 -4.19 11.02 -14.50
CA VAL A 178 -3.61 11.44 -13.22
C VAL A 178 -2.08 11.38 -13.23
N MET A 179 -1.52 10.19 -13.44
CA MET A 179 -0.08 9.97 -13.50
C MET A 179 0.29 8.95 -14.56
N ARG A 180 1.45 9.14 -15.18
CA ARG A 180 2.01 8.18 -16.14
C ARG A 180 3.48 7.92 -15.88
N LEU A 181 3.85 6.65 -15.80
CA LEU A 181 5.24 6.24 -15.88
C LEU A 181 5.73 6.43 -17.33
N LYS A 182 6.58 7.42 -17.54
CA LYS A 182 7.07 7.82 -18.87
C LYS A 182 8.44 7.26 -19.19
N ALA A 183 9.32 7.16 -18.19
CA ALA A 183 10.66 6.68 -18.41
C ALA A 183 11.23 5.92 -17.21
N ILE A 184 12.20 5.10 -17.54
CA ILE A 184 13.09 4.41 -16.61
C ILE A 184 14.51 4.78 -16.99
N VAL A 185 15.28 5.32 -16.03
CA VAL A 185 16.69 5.65 -16.24
C VAL A 185 17.56 4.57 -15.63
N VAL A 186 18.52 4.10 -16.40
CA VAL A 186 19.46 3.05 -16.01
C VAL A 186 20.86 3.32 -16.57
N ARG A 187 21.86 2.74 -15.95
CA ARG A 187 23.21 2.73 -16.55
C ARG A 187 23.22 1.81 -17.77
N PRO A 188 23.99 2.15 -18.80
CA PRO A 188 24.18 1.26 -19.95
C PRO A 188 24.66 -0.12 -19.50
N GLY A 189 24.04 -1.15 -20.04
CA GLY A 189 24.44 -2.55 -19.87
C GLY A 189 25.14 -3.09 -21.11
N GLY A 190 25.35 -4.41 -21.15
CA GLY A 190 25.87 -5.10 -22.31
C GLY A 190 24.80 -5.45 -23.34
N GLU A 191 25.16 -6.25 -24.33
CA GLU A 191 24.24 -6.74 -25.36
C GLU A 191 22.99 -7.41 -24.75
N GLY A 192 21.82 -7.11 -25.32
CA GLY A 192 20.54 -7.61 -24.85
C GLY A 192 20.07 -7.00 -23.51
N ASP A 193 20.60 -5.83 -23.11
CA ASP A 193 20.26 -5.19 -21.83
C ASP A 193 18.76 -4.92 -21.70
N LEU A 194 18.12 -4.40 -22.75
CA LEU A 194 16.68 -4.08 -22.73
C LEU A 194 15.82 -5.33 -22.50
N ASP A 195 16.15 -6.45 -23.16
CA ASP A 195 15.42 -7.71 -22.98
C ASP A 195 15.64 -8.32 -21.59
N LYS A 196 16.86 -8.22 -21.06
CA LYS A 196 17.14 -8.67 -19.69
C LYS A 196 16.34 -7.87 -18.66
N ARG A 197 16.20 -6.56 -18.86
CA ARG A 197 15.35 -5.70 -18.00
C ARG A 197 13.88 -6.04 -18.13
N ALA A 198 13.40 -6.29 -19.36
CA ALA A 198 12.04 -6.73 -19.62
C ALA A 198 11.75 -8.08 -18.92
N ASN A 199 12.67 -9.04 -19.01
CA ASN A 199 12.53 -10.32 -18.31
C ASN A 199 12.49 -10.17 -16.78
N LEU A 200 13.38 -9.35 -16.21
CA LEU A 200 13.39 -9.08 -14.77
C LEU A 200 12.15 -8.33 -14.30
N PHE A 201 11.53 -7.52 -15.17
CA PHE A 201 10.26 -6.85 -14.85
C PHE A 201 9.09 -7.84 -14.89
N THR A 202 9.09 -8.73 -15.89
CA THR A 202 8.04 -9.74 -16.07
C THR A 202 8.10 -10.81 -14.98
N ASN A 203 9.29 -11.30 -14.65
CA ASN A 203 9.49 -12.42 -13.73
C ASN A 203 10.17 -11.94 -12.45
N ASP A 204 9.55 -12.15 -11.32
CA ASP A 204 10.10 -11.87 -10.01
C ASP A 204 9.96 -13.09 -9.10
N SER A 205 11.08 -13.54 -8.52
CA SER A 205 11.11 -14.77 -7.71
C SER A 205 10.35 -14.66 -6.40
N VAL A 206 10.11 -13.44 -5.91
CA VAL A 206 9.41 -13.17 -4.65
C VAL A 206 7.95 -12.80 -4.91
N HIS A 207 7.73 -11.83 -5.81
CA HIS A 207 6.40 -11.28 -6.07
C HIS A 207 5.70 -11.88 -7.30
N GLY A 208 6.28 -12.92 -7.89
CA GLY A 208 5.69 -13.62 -9.04
C GLY A 208 5.71 -12.80 -10.34
N THR A 209 5.00 -13.30 -11.34
CA THR A 209 4.96 -12.70 -12.66
C THR A 209 4.16 -11.38 -12.66
N PHE A 210 4.56 -10.45 -13.53
CA PHE A 210 3.80 -9.22 -13.78
C PHE A 210 2.39 -9.57 -14.29
N GLN A 211 1.39 -9.00 -13.65
CA GLN A 211 -0.02 -9.24 -13.99
C GLN A 211 -0.44 -8.31 -15.14
N GLY A 212 0.08 -8.55 -16.32
CA GLY A 212 -0.16 -7.74 -17.49
C GLY A 212 0.62 -8.22 -18.71
N THR A 213 0.58 -7.43 -19.78
CA THR A 213 1.32 -7.67 -21.02
C THR A 213 2.53 -6.75 -21.09
N LEU A 214 3.64 -7.27 -21.62
CA LEU A 214 4.85 -6.50 -21.88
C LEU A 214 5.35 -6.77 -23.30
N ARG A 215 5.63 -5.71 -24.05
CA ARG A 215 6.31 -5.76 -25.34
C ARG A 215 7.56 -4.87 -25.28
N VAL A 216 8.63 -5.34 -25.92
CA VAL A 216 9.88 -4.58 -26.10
C VAL A 216 9.86 -3.93 -27.48
N ASP A 217 10.16 -2.65 -27.55
CA ASP A 217 10.38 -1.90 -28.77
C ASP A 217 11.86 -1.48 -28.82
N HIS A 218 12.64 -2.21 -29.60
CA HIS A 218 14.09 -2.00 -29.71
C HIS A 218 14.45 -0.72 -30.47
N GLU A 219 13.64 -0.34 -31.47
CA GLU A 219 13.92 0.83 -32.28
C GLU A 219 13.82 2.12 -31.45
N ARG A 220 12.83 2.17 -30.56
CA ARG A 220 12.59 3.31 -29.69
C ARG A 220 13.15 3.16 -28.28
N ASN A 221 13.83 2.06 -27.96
CA ASN A 221 14.27 1.73 -26.60
C ASN A 221 13.14 1.85 -25.57
N MET A 222 12.04 1.15 -25.79
CA MET A 222 10.85 1.24 -24.95
C MET A 222 10.37 -0.10 -24.43
N LEU A 223 9.80 -0.08 -23.23
CA LEU A 223 8.96 -1.13 -22.69
C LEU A 223 7.49 -0.67 -22.81
N ILE A 224 6.64 -1.46 -23.44
CA ILE A 224 5.20 -1.18 -23.56
C ILE A 224 4.48 -2.16 -22.64
N ALA A 225 4.04 -1.66 -21.47
CA ALA A 225 3.42 -2.46 -20.43
C ALA A 225 1.95 -2.04 -20.25
N ASN A 226 1.02 -2.96 -20.51
CA ASN A 226 -0.43 -2.67 -20.52
C ASN A 226 -0.79 -1.39 -21.31
N GLY A 227 -0.12 -1.19 -22.46
CA GLY A 227 -0.31 0.01 -23.30
C GLY A 227 0.45 1.25 -22.83
N ASN A 228 1.09 1.24 -21.66
CA ASN A 228 1.94 2.36 -21.24
C ASN A 228 3.28 2.29 -21.98
N GLU A 229 3.59 3.33 -22.73
CA GLU A 229 4.87 3.51 -23.41
C GLU A 229 5.90 4.07 -22.43
N ILE A 230 6.89 3.27 -22.06
CA ILE A 230 7.89 3.59 -21.05
C ILE A 230 9.27 3.63 -21.73
N ARG A 231 9.84 4.81 -21.87
CA ARG A 231 11.17 5.00 -22.44
C ARG A 231 12.24 4.44 -21.50
N VAL A 232 13.19 3.67 -22.02
CA VAL A 232 14.40 3.31 -21.27
C VAL A 232 15.53 4.25 -21.68
N ILE A 233 15.95 5.10 -20.75
CA ILE A 233 17.01 6.09 -20.95
C ILE A 233 18.29 5.58 -20.32
N TYR A 234 19.37 5.61 -21.05
CA TYR A 234 20.67 5.20 -20.58
C TYR A 234 21.50 6.44 -20.20
N ALA A 235 21.87 6.54 -18.92
CA ALA A 235 22.67 7.65 -18.41
C ALA A 235 23.57 7.19 -17.26
N ASN A 236 24.71 7.81 -17.09
CA ASN A 236 25.63 7.56 -15.97
C ASN A 236 25.36 8.50 -14.78
N SER A 237 24.84 9.69 -15.06
CA SER A 237 24.49 10.67 -14.03
C SER A 237 23.17 11.39 -14.39
N PRO A 238 22.45 11.93 -13.37
CA PRO A 238 21.14 12.57 -13.59
C PRO A 238 21.22 13.79 -14.50
N GLU A 239 22.21 14.63 -14.34
CA GLU A 239 22.37 15.90 -15.06
C GLU A 239 22.72 15.75 -16.56
N GLU A 240 23.06 14.53 -17.03
CA GLU A 240 23.29 14.25 -18.45
C GLU A 240 21.98 14.17 -19.25
N ILE A 241 20.84 14.13 -18.58
CA ILE A 241 19.54 13.84 -19.22
C ILE A 241 18.80 15.15 -19.53
N ASP A 242 18.34 15.27 -20.76
CA ASP A 242 17.31 16.24 -21.17
C ASP A 242 16.00 15.47 -21.35
N TYR A 243 15.13 15.50 -20.36
CA TYR A 243 13.85 14.79 -20.40
C TYR A 243 12.90 15.37 -21.48
N ASN A 244 13.07 16.65 -21.81
CA ASN A 244 12.24 17.31 -22.84
C ASN A 244 12.43 16.69 -24.23
N GLU A 245 13.63 16.14 -24.52
CA GLU A 245 13.90 15.42 -25.78
C GLU A 245 13.02 14.17 -25.92
N TYR A 246 12.51 13.63 -24.80
CA TYR A 246 11.60 12.48 -24.76
C TYR A 246 10.14 12.88 -24.58
N GLY A 247 9.82 14.18 -24.66
CA GLY A 247 8.47 14.70 -24.44
C GLY A 247 8.01 14.55 -22.97
N ILE A 248 8.95 14.55 -22.03
CA ILE A 248 8.72 14.50 -20.59
C ILE A 248 9.02 15.88 -20.01
N ASP A 249 8.04 16.46 -19.34
CA ASP A 249 8.12 17.80 -18.77
C ASP A 249 7.49 17.83 -17.38
N ASP A 250 8.04 18.65 -16.49
CA ASP A 250 7.58 18.79 -15.12
C ASP A 250 7.59 17.42 -14.38
N ALA A 251 8.62 16.60 -14.64
CA ALA A 251 8.66 15.22 -14.17
C ALA A 251 8.92 15.10 -12.67
N LEU A 252 8.20 14.18 -12.03
CA LEU A 252 8.51 13.70 -10.70
C LEU A 252 9.45 12.48 -10.81
N ILE A 253 10.68 12.64 -10.33
CA ILE A 253 11.71 11.62 -10.36
C ILE A 253 11.65 10.78 -9.09
N ILE A 254 11.56 9.47 -9.22
CA ILE A 254 11.66 8.53 -8.10
C ILE A 254 13.05 7.89 -8.13
N ASP A 255 13.92 8.31 -7.23
CA ASP A 255 15.28 7.74 -7.11
C ASP A 255 15.24 6.45 -6.29
N ASN A 256 15.45 5.33 -6.98
CA ASN A 256 15.49 3.99 -6.40
C ASN A 256 16.93 3.46 -6.24
N THR A 257 17.94 4.32 -6.45
CA THR A 257 19.34 3.89 -6.40
C THR A 257 19.92 3.93 -5.00
N GLY A 258 19.44 4.87 -4.18
CA GLY A 258 20.00 5.14 -2.85
C GLY A 258 21.46 5.59 -2.88
N MET A 259 21.97 6.02 -4.05
CA MET A 259 23.33 6.53 -4.21
C MET A 259 23.49 7.90 -3.55
N TRP A 260 22.54 8.77 -3.81
CA TRP A 260 22.47 10.13 -3.29
C TRP A 260 21.41 10.18 -2.20
N ARG A 261 21.81 10.64 -1.01
CA ARG A 261 20.91 10.63 0.14
C ARG A 261 20.82 11.97 0.86
N ASP A 262 21.59 12.95 0.40
CA ASP A 262 21.58 14.32 0.89
C ASP A 262 21.01 15.28 -0.17
N GLU A 263 20.72 16.49 0.24
CA GLU A 263 20.11 17.50 -0.63
C GLU A 263 20.98 17.81 -1.85
N ALA A 264 22.29 17.94 -1.65
CA ALA A 264 23.23 18.23 -2.74
C ALA A 264 23.22 17.12 -3.80
N GLY A 265 23.24 15.86 -3.37
CA GLY A 265 23.18 14.71 -4.26
C GLY A 265 21.86 14.60 -5.01
N LEU A 266 20.73 14.79 -4.33
CA LEU A 266 19.40 14.69 -4.92
C LEU A 266 19.07 15.89 -5.83
N SER A 267 19.63 17.08 -5.55
CA SER A 267 19.49 18.26 -6.40
C SER A 267 20.08 18.07 -7.80
N ARG A 268 20.97 17.09 -7.99
CA ARG A 268 21.51 16.72 -9.31
C ARG A 268 20.40 16.30 -10.29
N HIS A 269 19.32 15.68 -9.80
CA HIS A 269 18.16 15.35 -10.62
C HIS A 269 17.43 16.60 -11.12
N LEU A 270 17.37 17.65 -10.27
CA LEU A 270 16.70 18.92 -10.63
C LEU A 270 17.50 19.74 -11.64
N ASN A 271 18.77 19.42 -11.86
CA ASN A 271 19.60 20.04 -12.89
C ASN A 271 19.31 19.44 -14.29
N ALA A 272 18.63 18.30 -14.38
CA ALA A 272 18.16 17.71 -15.61
C ALA A 272 16.95 18.50 -16.14
N LYS A 273 16.99 18.92 -17.41
CA LYS A 273 15.87 19.65 -18.00
C LYS A 273 14.62 18.77 -18.03
N GLY A 274 13.47 19.33 -17.68
CA GLY A 274 12.20 18.63 -17.61
C GLY A 274 11.95 17.92 -16.27
N ALA A 275 12.92 17.87 -15.33
CA ALA A 275 12.70 17.38 -13.98
C ALA A 275 12.25 18.53 -13.05
N ALA A 276 11.24 18.28 -12.21
CA ALA A 276 10.69 19.28 -11.30
C ALA A 276 10.76 18.88 -9.83
N LYS A 277 10.57 17.61 -9.52
CA LYS A 277 10.50 17.08 -8.15
C LYS A 277 11.24 15.76 -8.04
N VAL A 278 11.73 15.45 -6.84
CA VAL A 278 12.47 14.21 -6.54
C VAL A 278 11.96 13.60 -5.25
N ILE A 279 11.70 12.29 -5.29
CA ILE A 279 11.47 11.48 -4.10
C ILE A 279 12.51 10.36 -4.03
N LEU A 280 13.21 10.27 -2.90
CA LEU A 280 14.18 9.21 -2.65
C LEU A 280 13.49 8.03 -1.95
N THR A 281 13.66 6.81 -2.47
CA THR A 281 13.16 5.58 -1.85
C THR A 281 14.15 4.96 -0.86
N ALA A 282 14.72 5.80 -0.01
CA ALA A 282 15.64 5.42 1.07
C ALA A 282 15.67 6.54 2.13
N PRO A 283 16.22 6.29 3.34
CA PRO A 283 16.36 7.33 4.35
C PRO A 283 17.30 8.43 3.88
N GLY A 284 16.85 9.68 3.96
CA GLY A 284 17.63 10.87 3.67
C GLY A 284 18.59 11.25 4.81
N LYS A 285 19.67 11.94 4.44
CA LYS A 285 20.64 12.51 5.35
C LYS A 285 20.45 14.03 5.46
N GLY A 286 20.89 14.61 6.58
CA GLY A 286 20.72 16.04 6.84
C GLY A 286 19.28 16.42 7.12
N ASP A 287 18.87 17.59 6.65
CA ASP A 287 17.59 18.23 6.97
C ASP A 287 16.47 17.93 5.96
N ILE A 288 16.71 17.03 4.99
CA ILE A 288 15.67 16.64 4.04
C ILE A 288 14.50 16.03 4.79
N LYS A 289 13.28 16.42 4.41
CA LYS A 289 12.05 15.86 4.96
C LYS A 289 12.02 14.35 4.74
N ASN A 290 12.02 13.58 5.83
CA ASN A 290 11.80 12.14 5.82
C ASN A 290 10.33 11.89 6.14
N ILE A 291 9.58 11.51 5.12
CA ILE A 291 8.13 11.38 5.20
C ILE A 291 7.73 9.93 5.47
N VAL A 292 6.79 9.76 6.39
CA VAL A 292 6.02 8.54 6.60
C VAL A 292 4.56 8.88 6.33
N TYR A 293 3.97 8.26 5.32
CA TYR A 293 2.61 8.55 4.92
C TYR A 293 1.61 8.19 6.02
N GLY A 294 0.65 9.08 6.28
CA GLY A 294 -0.33 8.97 7.37
C GLY A 294 0.19 9.49 8.72
N ILE A 295 1.47 9.88 8.83
CA ILE A 295 2.06 10.36 10.10
C ILE A 295 2.50 11.81 9.99
N ASN A 296 3.33 12.14 9.01
CA ASN A 296 3.83 13.50 8.82
C ASN A 296 3.80 13.95 7.34
N ASP A 297 2.97 13.33 6.53
CA ASP A 297 2.83 13.68 5.12
C ASP A 297 2.09 15.01 4.90
N ASP A 298 1.45 15.55 5.92
CA ASP A 298 0.94 16.93 5.97
C ASP A 298 2.06 17.99 5.86
N GLN A 299 3.30 17.61 6.19
CA GLN A 299 4.47 18.46 5.98
C GLN A 299 4.85 18.63 4.50
N ILE A 300 4.30 17.81 3.59
CA ILE A 300 4.54 17.97 2.15
C ILE A 300 3.74 19.18 1.66
N THR A 301 4.45 20.15 1.12
CA THR A 301 3.90 21.39 0.54
C THR A 301 4.09 21.41 -0.99
N ALA A 302 3.42 22.32 -1.67
CA ALA A 302 3.57 22.50 -3.11
C ALA A 302 5.00 22.93 -3.51
N ASP A 303 5.71 23.62 -2.60
CA ASP A 303 7.05 24.14 -2.82
C ASP A 303 8.16 23.09 -2.62
N ASP A 304 7.81 21.93 -2.05
CA ASP A 304 8.79 20.86 -1.83
C ASP A 304 9.23 20.23 -3.15
N LYS A 305 10.51 20.37 -3.44
CA LYS A 305 11.13 19.77 -4.63
C LYS A 305 11.80 18.43 -4.33
N ILE A 306 12.25 18.23 -3.07
CA ILE A 306 12.98 17.03 -2.64
C ILE A 306 12.39 16.53 -1.34
N ILE A 307 11.97 15.27 -1.32
CA ILE A 307 11.59 14.55 -0.09
C ILE A 307 12.19 13.15 -0.09
N THR A 308 12.16 12.48 1.05
CA THR A 308 12.47 11.06 1.13
C THR A 308 11.33 10.27 1.76
N ALA A 309 11.17 9.04 1.32
CA ALA A 309 10.15 8.14 1.81
C ALA A 309 10.59 7.32 3.04
N ALA A 310 11.60 7.80 3.77
CA ALA A 310 12.19 7.11 4.92
C ALA A 310 12.60 5.65 4.58
N SER A 311 12.63 4.75 5.57
CA SER A 311 12.92 3.33 5.36
C SER A 311 11.64 2.47 5.42
N CYS A 312 11.72 1.24 4.89
CA CYS A 312 10.64 0.26 5.03
C CYS A 312 10.29 -0.02 6.49
N THR A 313 11.30 -0.16 7.36
CA THR A 313 11.10 -0.37 8.79
C THR A 313 10.44 0.85 9.45
N THR A 314 10.90 2.08 9.13
CA THR A 314 10.29 3.30 9.68
C THR A 314 8.81 3.41 9.27
N ASN A 315 8.49 3.13 8.01
CA ASN A 315 7.09 3.12 7.53
C ASN A 315 6.23 2.07 8.25
N ALA A 316 6.80 0.89 8.55
CA ALA A 316 6.07 -0.19 9.24
C ALA A 316 5.77 0.16 10.70
N ILE A 317 6.73 0.74 11.42
CA ILE A 317 6.61 0.92 12.88
C ILE A 317 6.02 2.26 13.29
N ALA A 318 6.27 3.35 12.55
CA ALA A 318 5.84 4.68 12.96
C ALA A 318 4.31 4.81 13.10
N PRO A 319 3.46 4.26 12.22
CA PRO A 319 2.02 4.33 12.39
C PRO A 319 1.54 3.68 13.70
N VAL A 320 2.06 2.49 14.03
CA VAL A 320 1.69 1.78 15.25
C VAL A 320 2.24 2.51 16.50
N LEU A 321 3.48 2.97 16.46
CA LEU A 321 4.07 3.76 17.56
C LEU A 321 3.29 5.05 17.81
N LYS A 322 2.83 5.73 16.75
CA LYS A 322 2.03 6.96 16.88
C LYS A 322 0.72 6.70 17.61
N VAL A 323 -0.09 5.73 17.15
CA VAL A 323 -1.40 5.46 17.77
C VAL A 323 -1.27 4.90 19.19
N VAL A 324 -0.26 4.08 19.46
CA VAL A 324 0.02 3.58 20.82
C VAL A 324 0.47 4.71 21.75
N ASN A 325 1.35 5.61 21.26
CA ASN A 325 1.78 6.76 22.04
C ASN A 325 0.63 7.72 22.33
N ASP A 326 -0.24 7.99 21.36
CA ASP A 326 -1.37 8.89 21.52
C ASP A 326 -2.40 8.35 22.53
N ARG A 327 -2.61 7.04 22.56
CA ARG A 327 -3.62 6.41 23.42
C ARG A 327 -3.12 6.09 24.83
N PHE A 328 -1.89 5.53 24.92
CA PHE A 328 -1.38 4.96 26.15
C PHE A 328 -0.15 5.69 26.70
N GLY A 329 0.49 6.55 25.89
CA GLY A 329 1.79 7.14 26.19
C GLY A 329 2.93 6.10 26.13
N ILE A 330 4.05 6.44 25.52
CA ILE A 330 5.26 5.60 25.52
C ILE A 330 6.30 6.28 26.40
N ALA A 331 6.65 5.65 27.52
CA ALA A 331 7.70 6.12 28.41
C ALA A 331 9.10 5.84 27.80
N HIS A 332 9.33 4.60 27.37
CA HIS A 332 10.53 4.18 26.63
C HIS A 332 10.28 2.87 25.89
N GLY A 333 11.19 2.52 24.97
CA GLY A 333 11.08 1.27 24.25
C GLY A 333 12.33 0.86 23.48
N HIS A 334 12.29 -0.38 23.01
CA HIS A 334 13.29 -0.95 22.12
C HIS A 334 12.63 -1.53 20.87
N VAL A 335 13.11 -1.10 19.71
CA VAL A 335 12.68 -1.61 18.41
C VAL A 335 13.72 -2.58 17.89
N GLU A 336 13.35 -3.83 17.75
CA GLU A 336 14.18 -4.82 17.07
C GLU A 336 13.50 -5.19 15.74
N THR A 337 14.27 -5.27 14.66
CA THR A 337 13.74 -5.80 13.40
C THR A 337 14.48 -7.05 12.96
N VAL A 338 13.74 -8.15 12.85
CA VAL A 338 14.16 -9.38 12.16
C VAL A 338 13.91 -9.17 10.69
N HIS A 339 14.98 -8.80 9.95
CA HIS A 339 14.84 -8.24 8.62
C HIS A 339 15.34 -9.21 7.55
N ALA A 340 14.58 -9.36 6.46
CA ALA A 340 15.01 -10.07 5.28
C ALA A 340 16.35 -9.52 4.76
N TYR A 341 17.15 -10.37 4.11
CA TYR A 341 18.40 -9.92 3.48
C TYR A 341 18.08 -8.96 2.30
N THR A 342 19.03 -8.09 2.00
CA THR A 342 18.93 -7.14 0.89
C THR A 342 20.20 -7.19 0.05
N ASN A 343 20.16 -6.62 -1.17
CA ASN A 343 21.27 -6.68 -2.14
C ASN A 343 22.58 -6.02 -1.67
N ASP A 344 22.58 -5.34 -0.52
CA ASP A 344 23.78 -4.81 0.10
C ASP A 344 24.57 -5.88 0.89
N GLN A 345 24.00 -7.06 1.11
CA GLN A 345 24.70 -8.19 1.73
C GLN A 345 25.32 -9.10 0.66
N ASN A 346 26.47 -9.66 0.98
CA ASN A 346 27.10 -10.61 0.09
C ASN A 346 26.38 -11.96 0.10
N LEU A 347 26.19 -12.57 -1.06
CA LEU A 347 25.60 -13.90 -1.17
C LEU A 347 26.51 -14.97 -0.53
N ILE A 348 27.82 -14.87 -0.75
CA ILE A 348 28.87 -15.67 -0.14
C ILE A 348 29.89 -14.74 0.54
N ASP A 349 30.72 -15.30 1.42
CA ASP A 349 31.73 -14.53 2.17
C ASP A 349 32.61 -13.73 1.25
N ASN A 350 32.61 -12.39 1.39
CA ASN A 350 33.46 -11.48 0.63
C ASN A 350 33.61 -10.15 1.38
N TYR A 351 34.58 -9.34 0.93
CA TYR A 351 34.80 -8.01 1.51
C TYR A 351 33.54 -7.15 1.47
N HIS A 352 33.25 -6.48 2.55
CA HIS A 352 32.19 -5.47 2.67
C HIS A 352 32.63 -4.38 3.66
N LYS A 353 32.27 -3.13 3.37
CA LYS A 353 32.56 -1.99 4.27
C LYS A 353 31.91 -2.09 5.65
N GLY A 354 30.77 -2.76 5.76
CA GLY A 354 30.09 -3.07 7.03
C GLY A 354 30.54 -4.43 7.53
N SER A 355 31.14 -4.50 8.74
CA SER A 355 31.90 -5.64 9.24
C SER A 355 31.22 -7.00 9.12
N ARG A 356 29.92 -7.11 9.39
CA ARG A 356 29.19 -8.39 9.37
C ARG A 356 28.46 -8.68 8.06
N ARG A 357 28.19 -7.64 7.24
CA ARG A 357 27.43 -7.76 5.99
C ARG A 357 28.18 -8.46 4.87
N GLY A 358 29.47 -8.66 5.03
CA GLY A 358 30.31 -9.42 4.11
C GLY A 358 30.15 -10.93 4.23
N ARG A 359 29.52 -11.44 5.30
CA ARG A 359 29.28 -12.87 5.49
C ARG A 359 28.02 -13.29 4.70
N SER A 360 28.04 -14.56 4.27
CA SER A 360 26.97 -15.13 3.42
C SER A 360 25.57 -14.86 4.01
N ALA A 361 24.76 -14.12 3.24
CA ALA A 361 23.40 -13.77 3.62
C ALA A 361 22.46 -14.98 3.69
N ALA A 362 22.73 -16.01 2.88
CA ALA A 362 21.92 -17.22 2.79
C ALA A 362 22.13 -18.18 3.96
N LEU A 363 23.24 -18.03 4.72
CA LEU A 363 23.64 -18.99 5.76
C LEU A 363 23.69 -18.39 7.16
N ASN A 364 23.64 -17.07 7.30
CA ASN A 364 23.91 -16.41 8.58
C ASN A 364 22.81 -15.45 9.00
N MET A 365 22.52 -15.45 10.30
CA MET A 365 21.89 -14.30 10.96
C MET A 365 22.98 -13.26 11.25
N VAL A 366 22.69 -12.00 10.94
CA VAL A 366 23.66 -10.92 11.05
C VAL A 366 23.09 -9.77 11.89
N LEU A 367 23.69 -9.52 13.03
CA LEU A 367 23.40 -8.32 13.82
C LEU A 367 23.96 -7.09 13.10
N THR A 368 23.11 -6.09 12.94
CA THR A 368 23.49 -4.83 12.29
C THR A 368 22.74 -3.65 12.90
N GLU A 369 23.26 -2.46 12.72
CA GLU A 369 22.60 -1.25 13.15
C GLU A 369 21.36 -0.98 12.30
N THR A 370 20.32 -0.40 12.90
CA THR A 370 19.20 0.21 12.22
C THR A 370 19.07 1.67 12.62
N GLY A 371 18.86 2.51 11.62
CA GLY A 371 18.50 3.91 11.84
C GLY A 371 17.00 4.12 12.13
N ALA A 372 16.21 3.05 12.17
CA ALA A 372 14.75 3.15 12.24
C ALA A 372 14.25 3.87 13.50
N ALA A 373 14.80 3.56 14.68
CA ALA A 373 14.43 4.23 15.93
C ALA A 373 14.72 5.75 15.88
N LYS A 374 15.89 6.13 15.34
CA LYS A 374 16.22 7.56 15.13
C LYS A 374 15.38 8.21 14.03
N ALA A 375 15.01 7.46 13.01
CA ALA A 375 14.20 7.97 11.90
C ALA A 375 12.75 8.18 12.30
N VAL A 376 12.20 7.36 13.22
CA VAL A 376 10.86 7.55 13.80
C VAL A 376 10.72 8.92 14.46
N VAL A 377 11.75 9.37 15.19
CA VAL A 377 11.75 10.68 15.88
C VAL A 377 11.58 11.85 14.88
N LYS A 378 12.08 11.72 13.64
CA LYS A 378 11.85 12.74 12.61
C LYS A 378 10.38 12.85 12.20
N ALA A 379 9.62 11.76 12.30
CA ALA A 379 8.20 11.74 11.98
C ALA A 379 7.31 11.94 13.23
N ILE A 380 7.80 11.53 14.41
CA ILE A 380 7.09 11.59 15.70
C ILE A 380 8.06 12.18 16.74
N PRO A 381 8.20 13.52 16.80
CA PRO A 381 9.18 14.17 17.69
C PRO A 381 8.95 13.87 19.18
N GLU A 382 7.75 13.55 19.60
CA GLU A 382 7.39 13.20 21.00
C GLU A 382 8.11 11.94 21.52
N LEU A 383 8.67 11.14 20.61
CA LEU A 383 9.44 9.94 20.95
C LEU A 383 10.96 10.19 21.01
N GLU A 384 11.40 11.45 20.99
CA GLU A 384 12.81 11.78 21.10
C GLU A 384 13.39 11.29 22.43
N GLY A 385 14.51 10.58 22.35
CA GLY A 385 15.20 9.99 23.53
C GLY A 385 14.52 8.77 24.15
N LYS A 386 13.31 8.41 23.72
CA LYS A 386 12.53 7.29 24.28
C LYS A 386 12.82 5.94 23.61
N LEU A 387 13.35 5.93 22.39
CA LEU A 387 13.51 4.69 21.61
C LEU A 387 14.98 4.35 21.33
N THR A 388 15.30 3.06 21.50
CA THR A 388 16.52 2.44 21.00
C THR A 388 16.16 1.40 19.93
N GLY A 389 17.16 0.92 19.15
CA GLY A 389 16.87 -0.11 18.17
C GLY A 389 18.09 -0.72 17.49
N ASN A 390 17.92 -1.94 17.02
CA ASN A 390 18.88 -2.70 16.23
C ASN A 390 18.15 -3.56 15.17
N ALA A 391 18.92 -4.29 14.36
CA ALA A 391 18.39 -5.19 13.34
C ALA A 391 19.14 -6.52 13.34
N ILE A 392 18.40 -7.59 13.09
CA ILE A 392 18.92 -8.92 12.82
C ILE A 392 18.56 -9.26 11.37
N ARG A 393 19.55 -9.40 10.49
CA ARG A 393 19.31 -9.91 9.14
C ARG A 393 19.20 -11.43 9.19
N VAL A 394 18.21 -11.97 8.49
CA VAL A 394 17.91 -13.41 8.44
C VAL A 394 17.88 -13.93 7.01
N PRO A 395 18.11 -15.24 6.79
CA PRO A 395 18.21 -15.83 5.46
C PRO A 395 16.84 -16.03 4.76
N ILE A 396 16.03 -14.99 4.68
CA ILE A 396 14.77 -14.97 3.91
C ILE A 396 14.77 -13.79 2.93
N PRO A 397 14.15 -13.95 1.74
CA PRO A 397 14.24 -12.95 0.67
C PRO A 397 13.35 -11.73 0.88
N ASN A 398 12.23 -11.87 1.59
CA ASN A 398 11.27 -10.80 1.81
C ASN A 398 10.39 -11.09 3.03
N VAL A 399 9.66 -10.11 3.44
CA VAL A 399 8.85 -9.99 4.66
C VAL A 399 9.71 -10.02 5.91
N SER A 400 9.80 -8.87 6.51
CA SER A 400 10.50 -8.63 7.77
C SER A 400 9.50 -8.57 8.92
N MET A 401 9.99 -8.68 10.15
CA MET A 401 9.19 -8.52 11.36
C MET A 401 9.83 -7.47 12.27
N ALA A 402 9.04 -6.51 12.73
CA ALA A 402 9.45 -5.60 13.79
C ALA A 402 8.89 -6.06 15.13
N ILE A 403 9.71 -6.00 16.17
CA ILE A 403 9.35 -6.29 17.54
C ILE A 403 9.46 -4.98 18.32
N LEU A 404 8.34 -4.51 18.86
CA LEU A 404 8.25 -3.30 19.66
C LEU A 404 8.13 -3.69 21.13
N ASN A 405 9.23 -3.62 21.86
CA ASN A 405 9.24 -3.77 23.32
C ASN A 405 9.05 -2.37 23.93
N LEU A 406 7.87 -2.11 24.49
CA LEU A 406 7.50 -0.78 24.97
C LEU A 406 7.12 -0.83 26.46
N THR A 407 7.49 0.21 27.18
CA THR A 407 6.92 0.53 28.48
C THR A 407 5.99 1.71 28.31
N LEU A 408 4.72 1.51 28.60
CA LEU A 408 3.67 2.50 28.46
C LEU A 408 3.55 3.35 29.73
N GLU A 409 3.08 4.59 29.59
CA GLU A 409 2.75 5.46 30.73
C GLU A 409 1.46 4.98 31.41
N ASN A 410 0.48 4.53 30.64
CA ASN A 410 -0.78 3.99 31.12
C ASN A 410 -0.83 2.47 30.88
N ALA A 411 -1.17 1.72 31.91
CA ALA A 411 -1.34 0.28 31.83
C ALA A 411 -2.54 -0.08 30.92
N THR A 412 -2.42 -1.21 30.24
CA THR A 412 -3.48 -1.76 29.39
C THR A 412 -3.55 -3.28 29.53
N SER A 413 -4.55 -3.89 28.92
CA SER A 413 -4.65 -5.36 28.78
C SER A 413 -4.36 -5.76 27.32
N LYS A 414 -4.06 -7.06 27.13
CA LYS A 414 -3.89 -7.62 25.78
C LYS A 414 -5.14 -7.39 24.91
N ASP A 415 -6.32 -7.63 25.48
CA ASP A 415 -7.59 -7.51 24.76
C ASP A 415 -7.87 -6.07 24.38
N GLU A 416 -7.71 -5.11 25.31
CA GLU A 416 -7.89 -3.69 25.04
C GLU A 416 -6.93 -3.18 23.97
N LEU A 417 -5.65 -3.51 24.05
CA LEU A 417 -4.65 -3.08 23.08
C LEU A 417 -4.91 -3.68 21.69
N ASN A 418 -5.24 -4.96 21.63
CA ASN A 418 -5.55 -5.64 20.37
C ASN A 418 -6.83 -5.11 19.73
N GLU A 419 -7.90 -4.89 20.53
CA GLU A 419 -9.15 -4.31 20.01
C GLU A 419 -8.94 -2.89 19.50
N PHE A 420 -8.17 -2.07 20.21
CA PHE A 420 -7.80 -0.73 19.76
C PHE A 420 -7.04 -0.77 18.42
N LEU A 421 -6.00 -1.62 18.31
CA LEU A 421 -5.22 -1.72 17.07
C LEU A 421 -6.04 -2.30 15.90
N ARG A 422 -6.97 -3.21 16.19
CA ARG A 422 -7.93 -3.72 15.19
C ARG A 422 -8.83 -2.61 14.66
N ASP A 423 -9.40 -1.80 15.56
CA ASP A 423 -10.27 -0.68 15.19
C ASP A 423 -9.52 0.34 14.34
N ILE A 424 -8.30 0.70 14.72
CA ILE A 424 -7.43 1.57 13.92
C ILE A 424 -7.19 0.99 12.52
N ALA A 425 -6.88 -0.30 12.41
CA ALA A 425 -6.60 -0.96 11.13
C ALA A 425 -7.82 -0.98 10.18
N LEU A 426 -9.04 -1.00 10.73
CA LEU A 426 -10.26 -1.15 9.94
C LEU A 426 -10.98 0.18 9.68
N HIS A 427 -10.97 1.09 10.64
CA HIS A 427 -11.88 2.24 10.63
C HIS A 427 -11.18 3.60 10.62
N SER A 428 -9.87 3.66 10.88
CA SER A 428 -9.15 4.94 10.87
C SER A 428 -8.59 5.28 9.48
N LYS A 429 -8.14 6.52 9.33
CA LYS A 429 -7.36 6.98 8.16
C LYS A 429 -6.04 6.21 7.96
N LEU A 430 -5.58 5.47 8.98
CA LEU A 430 -4.38 4.65 8.91
C LEU A 430 -4.62 3.22 8.40
N GLN A 431 -5.81 2.87 7.94
CA GLN A 431 -6.14 1.54 7.36
C GLN A 431 -5.22 1.11 6.20
N ASN A 432 -4.56 2.05 5.56
CA ASN A 432 -3.59 1.80 4.49
C ASN A 432 -2.15 1.66 5.00
N GLN A 433 -1.91 1.94 6.28
CA GLN A 433 -0.61 1.83 6.96
C GLN A 433 -0.60 0.68 7.95
N ILE A 434 -1.70 0.44 8.62
CA ILE A 434 -1.82 -0.59 9.65
C ILE A 434 -2.84 -1.62 9.19
N SER A 435 -2.43 -2.88 9.12
CA SER A 435 -3.31 -4.04 8.98
C SER A 435 -3.23 -4.90 10.23
N TYR A 436 -4.05 -5.95 10.29
CA TYR A 436 -4.24 -6.75 11.49
C TYR A 436 -4.47 -8.22 11.14
N THR A 437 -3.89 -9.14 11.89
CA THR A 437 -4.12 -10.57 11.75
C THR A 437 -4.42 -11.23 13.09
N GLU A 438 -5.38 -12.15 13.08
CA GLU A 438 -5.72 -13.06 14.19
C GLU A 438 -5.39 -14.52 13.82
N SER A 439 -4.65 -14.74 12.72
CA SER A 439 -4.32 -16.10 12.28
C SER A 439 -3.31 -16.75 13.23
N PRO A 440 -3.63 -17.91 13.80
CA PRO A 440 -2.68 -18.62 14.68
C PRO A 440 -1.51 -19.23 13.91
N ASP A 441 -1.64 -19.39 12.58
CA ASP A 441 -0.66 -20.04 11.71
C ASP A 441 0.11 -19.02 10.85
N ALA A 442 0.02 -17.72 11.17
CA ALA A 442 0.65 -16.66 10.39
C ALA A 442 2.18 -16.78 10.38
N VAL A 443 2.76 -16.76 9.17
CA VAL A 443 4.21 -16.78 8.93
C VAL A 443 4.60 -15.76 7.86
N SER A 444 5.89 -15.44 7.75
CA SER A 444 6.38 -14.38 6.87
C SER A 444 5.91 -14.49 5.42
N SER A 445 5.84 -15.70 4.85
CA SER A 445 5.43 -15.89 3.46
C SER A 445 3.97 -15.51 3.17
N ASP A 446 3.10 -15.48 4.19
CA ASP A 446 1.69 -15.12 4.04
C ASP A 446 1.49 -13.63 3.76
N PHE A 447 2.50 -12.82 4.08
CA PHE A 447 2.44 -11.35 3.96
C PHE A 447 3.15 -10.82 2.72
N VAL A 448 3.67 -11.69 1.85
CA VAL A 448 4.23 -11.27 0.56
C VAL A 448 3.13 -10.63 -0.29
N GLY A 449 3.38 -9.39 -0.75
CA GLY A 449 2.42 -8.60 -1.53
C GLY A 449 1.41 -7.82 -0.69
N THR A 450 1.56 -7.79 0.65
CA THR A 450 0.79 -6.90 1.53
C THR A 450 1.03 -5.44 1.15
N ARG A 451 -0.04 -4.63 1.11
CA ARG A 451 -0.01 -3.24 0.65
C ARG A 451 0.10 -2.22 1.77
N GLU A 452 -0.28 -2.62 2.95
CA GLU A 452 -0.16 -1.84 4.16
C GLU A 452 1.32 -1.78 4.60
N ALA A 453 1.67 -0.78 5.38
CA ALA A 453 3.04 -0.60 5.84
C ALA A 453 3.46 -1.66 6.87
N GLY A 454 2.53 -2.08 7.72
CA GLY A 454 2.73 -3.13 8.72
C GLY A 454 1.45 -3.86 9.08
N VAL A 455 1.57 -5.13 9.47
CA VAL A 455 0.47 -5.99 9.91
C VAL A 455 0.70 -6.38 11.36
N VAL A 456 -0.18 -5.96 12.25
CA VAL A 456 -0.14 -6.32 13.68
C VAL A 456 -0.52 -7.78 13.84
N ASP A 457 0.33 -8.58 14.50
CA ASP A 457 0.05 -9.95 14.90
C ASP A 457 -0.54 -9.95 16.30
N SER A 458 -1.85 -10.02 16.40
CA SER A 458 -2.58 -9.92 17.67
C SER A 458 -2.37 -11.12 18.58
N ASN A 459 -2.17 -12.31 18.01
CA ASN A 459 -1.93 -13.52 18.80
C ASN A 459 -0.58 -13.46 19.53
N ALA A 460 0.41 -12.83 18.89
CA ALA A 460 1.75 -12.65 19.43
C ALA A 460 1.86 -11.50 20.45
N THR A 461 0.84 -10.62 20.57
CA THR A 461 0.85 -9.51 21.54
C THR A 461 1.03 -10.02 22.97
N ILE A 462 1.98 -9.43 23.70
CA ILE A 462 2.26 -9.74 25.12
C ILE A 462 2.03 -8.46 25.92
N VAL A 463 1.31 -8.57 27.04
CA VAL A 463 1.10 -7.47 27.99
C VAL A 463 1.37 -7.94 29.40
N SER A 464 2.18 -7.19 30.13
CA SER A 464 2.46 -7.40 31.56
C SER A 464 2.54 -6.05 32.26
N GLY A 465 1.41 -5.61 32.83
CA GLY A 465 1.27 -4.28 33.40
C GLY A 465 1.48 -3.20 32.32
N ASN A 466 2.48 -2.35 32.53
CA ASN A 466 2.84 -1.29 31.56
C ASN A 466 3.78 -1.78 30.45
N ASN A 467 4.29 -3.01 30.54
CA ASN A 467 5.19 -3.54 29.51
C ASN A 467 4.41 -4.29 28.46
N VAL A 468 4.62 -3.91 27.21
CA VAL A 468 3.97 -4.53 26.05
C VAL A 468 4.99 -4.93 25.01
N VAL A 469 4.74 -6.05 24.32
CA VAL A 469 5.49 -6.47 23.16
C VAL A 469 4.52 -6.63 22.00
N LEU A 470 4.74 -5.86 20.94
CA LEU A 470 3.98 -5.97 19.68
C LEU A 470 4.87 -6.55 18.59
N TYR A 471 4.29 -7.38 17.76
CA TYR A 471 4.92 -7.96 16.58
C TYR A 471 4.23 -7.46 15.32
N LEU A 472 5.02 -6.94 14.37
CA LEU A 472 4.53 -6.35 13.14
C LEU A 472 5.22 -7.03 11.95
N TRP A 473 4.46 -7.72 11.12
CA TRP A 473 4.92 -8.20 9.82
C TRP A 473 4.90 -7.07 8.80
N TYR A 474 5.89 -7.00 7.92
CA TYR A 474 5.87 -6.01 6.84
C TYR A 474 6.59 -6.52 5.60
N ASP A 475 5.91 -6.39 4.44
CA ASP A 475 6.57 -6.59 3.15
C ASP A 475 7.51 -5.40 2.91
N ASN A 476 8.79 -5.62 3.20
CA ASN A 476 9.81 -4.57 3.13
C ASN A 476 10.14 -4.12 1.70
N GLU A 477 9.58 -4.77 0.68
CA GLU A 477 9.71 -4.39 -0.71
C GLU A 477 8.39 -3.80 -1.26
N PHE A 478 7.33 -4.59 -1.41
CA PHE A 478 6.09 -4.15 -2.05
C PHE A 478 5.22 -3.26 -1.14
N GLY A 479 5.06 -3.62 0.13
CA GLY A 479 4.35 -2.79 1.11
C GLY A 479 4.98 -1.40 1.23
N TYR A 480 6.31 -1.36 1.28
CA TYR A 480 7.06 -0.09 1.23
C TYR A 480 6.81 0.68 -0.06
N CYS A 481 6.85 0.02 -1.24
CA CYS A 481 6.53 0.67 -2.52
C CYS A 481 5.11 1.26 -2.53
N CYS A 482 4.15 0.61 -1.87
CA CYS A 482 2.79 1.14 -1.75
C CYS A 482 2.76 2.46 -0.96
N GLN A 483 3.55 2.58 0.11
CA GLN A 483 3.66 3.84 0.86
C GLN A 483 4.37 4.92 0.04
N VAL A 484 5.46 4.59 -0.64
CA VAL A 484 6.13 5.49 -1.59
C VAL A 484 5.13 6.00 -2.64
N GLY A 485 4.33 5.10 -3.22
CA GLY A 485 3.31 5.46 -4.21
C GLY A 485 2.31 6.48 -3.68
N ARG A 486 1.88 6.39 -2.40
CA ARG A 486 1.00 7.39 -1.76
C ARG A 486 1.68 8.75 -1.65
N MET A 487 2.97 8.77 -1.27
CA MET A 487 3.75 10.00 -1.20
C MET A 487 3.93 10.63 -2.59
N VAL A 488 4.13 9.81 -3.63
CA VAL A 488 4.21 10.27 -5.03
C VAL A 488 2.91 10.97 -5.43
N TYR A 489 1.74 10.40 -5.12
CA TYR A 489 0.44 11.03 -5.35
C TYR A 489 0.31 12.35 -4.59
N LYS A 490 0.67 12.38 -3.33
CA LYS A 490 0.64 13.59 -2.49
C LYS A 490 1.57 14.69 -3.05
N MET A 491 2.79 14.33 -3.43
CA MET A 491 3.77 15.25 -4.00
C MET A 491 3.37 15.78 -5.38
N ALA A 492 2.63 14.99 -6.16
CA ALA A 492 2.01 15.41 -7.40
C ALA A 492 0.77 16.29 -7.19
N GLY A 493 0.35 16.52 -5.95
CA GLY A 493 -0.84 17.31 -5.63
C GLY A 493 -2.16 16.63 -6.02
N VAL A 494 -2.16 15.30 -6.12
CA VAL A 494 -3.35 14.53 -6.50
C VAL A 494 -4.38 14.58 -5.37
N LYS A 495 -5.61 14.93 -5.73
CA LYS A 495 -6.76 14.96 -4.84
C LYS A 495 -7.86 14.07 -5.40
N TYR A 496 -8.19 13.01 -4.69
CA TYR A 496 -9.38 12.20 -4.95
C TYR A 496 -10.51 12.57 -4.00
N GLN A 497 -11.72 12.27 -4.42
CA GLN A 497 -12.85 12.21 -3.52
C GLN A 497 -12.94 10.81 -2.94
N TYR A 498 -13.30 10.69 -1.66
CA TYR A 498 -13.30 9.43 -0.92
C TYR A 498 -14.68 9.12 -0.33
N TYR A 499 -14.99 7.82 -0.29
CA TYR A 499 -16.02 7.29 0.58
C TYR A 499 -15.45 6.09 1.37
N PRO A 500 -15.59 6.04 2.71
CA PRO A 500 -16.10 7.15 3.54
C PRO A 500 -15.20 8.37 3.47
N ILE A 501 -15.75 9.53 3.83
CA ILE A 501 -14.95 10.76 3.94
C ILE A 501 -13.92 10.53 5.04
N GLU A 502 -12.66 10.73 4.75
CA GLU A 502 -11.58 10.67 5.74
C GLU A 502 -11.69 11.90 6.66
N GLU A 503 -12.08 11.68 7.93
CA GLU A 503 -12.07 12.70 8.97
C GLU A 503 -10.68 12.84 9.62
#